data_6407af9a37262e51060064172e801f1f
#
_entry.id   6407af9a37262e51060064172e801f1f
#
_cell.length_a   1.000
_cell.length_b   1.000
_cell.length_c   1.000
_cell.angle_alpha   90.00
_cell.angle_beta   90.00
_cell.angle_gamma   90.00
#
_symmetry.space_group_name_H-M   'P 1'
#
loop_
_entity.id
_entity.type
_entity.pdbx_description
1 polymer ?
#
loop_
_entity_poly.entity_id
_entity_poly.type
_entity_poly.pdbx_seq_one_letter_code
_entity_poly.pdbx_strand_id
1 'polypeptide(L)'
;MEDYPETALTSETAISLLGDAGHYPEVGTFRRAVDQWRFFHGFRTDRDSPLRLPCLAVTAPMLDETGVNMAAVFATLRHTREDTVDLDRAVADAFGGAYLDVPEPGQFAEFSLVFPDFPNRPFSPRELSDGQMRFLALAAALLSYRRPRFIALNEPETSLHPDMLPALADMVASASRESQIWIVTHSERLAEEVRQRCGIRPRRVIRKDSATWIDGMRLTGLMDGDE
;
A
#
# COMPACT_ATOMS: atom_id res chain seq x y z
N MET A 1 -1.25 39.07 -17.68
CA MET A 1 -0.50 38.70 -16.46
C MET A 1 -1.56 38.78 -15.38
N GLU A 2 -2.12 37.65 -15.01
CA GLU A 2 -3.17 37.60 -14.01
C GLU A 2 -2.54 37.77 -12.63
N ASP A 3 -3.03 38.76 -11.87
CA ASP A 3 -2.57 39.02 -10.52
C ASP A 3 -3.02 37.88 -9.58
N TYR A 4 -2.06 37.24 -8.92
CA TYR A 4 -2.35 36.30 -7.84
C TYR A 4 -2.97 37.04 -6.65
N PRO A 5 -3.92 36.47 -5.95
CA PRO A 5 -4.55 37.10 -4.80
C PRO A 5 -3.50 37.46 -3.74
N GLU A 6 -3.42 38.77 -3.41
CA GLU A 6 -2.49 39.34 -2.42
C GLU A 6 -2.68 38.79 -0.97
N THR A 7 -3.70 37.98 -0.74
CA THR A 7 -4.09 37.46 0.59
C THR A 7 -3.60 36.05 0.87
N ALA A 8 -2.61 35.56 0.12
CA ALA A 8 -2.03 34.25 0.39
C ALA A 8 -1.35 34.21 1.75
N LEU A 9 -1.85 33.37 2.66
CA LEU A 9 -1.14 33.08 3.90
C LEU A 9 0.15 32.33 3.56
N THR A 10 1.27 32.76 4.12
CA THR A 10 2.59 32.14 3.87
C THR A 10 2.67 30.67 4.28
N SER A 11 1.68 30.18 5.03
CA SER A 11 1.51 28.78 5.45
C SER A 11 0.71 27.93 4.48
N GLU A 12 0.09 28.52 3.46
CA GLU A 12 -0.70 27.79 2.48
C GLU A 12 0.13 27.45 1.23
N THR A 13 -0.12 26.26 0.68
CA THR A 13 0.54 25.84 -0.55
C THR A 13 -0.13 26.49 -1.77
N ALA A 14 0.62 26.72 -2.84
CA ALA A 14 0.05 27.20 -4.10
C ALA A 14 -1.13 26.33 -4.60
N ILE A 15 -1.06 25.02 -4.36
CA ILE A 15 -2.13 24.06 -4.70
C ILE A 15 -3.42 24.33 -3.92
N SER A 16 -3.31 24.74 -2.66
CA SER A 16 -4.48 25.10 -1.82
C SER A 16 -5.10 26.41 -2.26
N LEU A 17 -4.25 27.41 -2.57
CA LEU A 17 -4.67 28.75 -2.95
C LEU A 17 -5.30 28.81 -4.34
N LEU A 18 -4.75 28.05 -5.30
CA LEU A 18 -5.20 28.03 -6.69
C LEU A 18 -6.29 26.96 -6.93
N GLY A 19 -7.07 26.64 -5.89
CA GLY A 19 -8.06 25.56 -5.90
C GLY A 19 -9.28 25.76 -6.81
N ASP A 20 -9.40 26.92 -7.46
CA ASP A 20 -10.46 27.17 -8.44
C ASP A 20 -10.13 26.46 -9.77
N ALA A 21 -10.71 25.27 -9.93
CA ALA A 21 -10.53 24.44 -11.14
C ALA A 21 -11.04 25.12 -12.43
N GLY A 22 -11.82 26.21 -12.32
CA GLY A 22 -12.30 26.97 -13.46
C GLY A 22 -11.21 27.87 -14.06
N HIS A 23 -10.36 28.46 -13.21
CA HIS A 23 -9.31 29.36 -13.64
C HIS A 23 -7.97 28.61 -13.87
N TYR A 24 -7.70 27.52 -13.14
CA TYR A 24 -6.44 26.78 -13.21
C TYR A 24 -6.67 25.26 -13.35
N PRO A 25 -7.14 24.79 -14.52
CA PRO A 25 -7.51 23.39 -14.74
C PRO A 25 -6.33 22.41 -14.55
N GLU A 26 -5.10 22.85 -14.82
CA GLU A 26 -3.88 22.07 -14.62
C GLU A 26 -3.63 21.83 -13.14
N VAL A 27 -3.79 22.87 -12.30
CA VAL A 27 -3.65 22.76 -10.83
C VAL A 27 -4.71 21.84 -10.27
N GLY A 28 -5.96 21.98 -10.73
CA GLY A 28 -7.05 21.07 -10.34
C GLY A 28 -6.76 19.61 -10.74
N THR A 29 -6.15 19.39 -11.89
CA THR A 29 -5.77 18.03 -12.35
C THR A 29 -4.62 17.48 -11.51
N PHE A 30 -3.60 18.29 -11.22
CA PHE A 30 -2.49 17.90 -10.36
C PHE A 30 -2.97 17.58 -8.94
N ARG A 31 -3.84 18.42 -8.35
CA ARG A 31 -4.45 18.17 -7.03
C ARG A 31 -5.16 16.82 -6.98
N ARG A 32 -6.02 16.52 -7.96
CA ARG A 32 -6.71 15.23 -8.04
C ARG A 32 -5.74 14.04 -8.15
N ALA A 33 -4.59 14.23 -8.81
CA ALA A 33 -3.58 13.18 -8.90
C ALA A 33 -2.90 12.95 -7.54
N VAL A 34 -2.52 14.03 -6.84
CA VAL A 34 -1.88 13.96 -5.51
C VAL A 34 -2.84 13.45 -4.44
N ASP A 35 -4.12 13.80 -4.50
CA ASP A 35 -5.16 13.31 -3.58
C ASP A 35 -5.32 11.77 -3.64
N GLN A 36 -4.89 11.16 -4.74
CA GLN A 36 -4.90 9.70 -4.90
C GLN A 36 -3.62 9.03 -4.41
N TRP A 37 -2.59 9.77 -4.03
CA TRP A 37 -1.38 9.19 -3.48
C TRP A 37 -1.67 8.55 -2.11
N ARG A 38 -1.01 7.44 -1.83
CA ARG A 38 -1.13 6.76 -0.55
C ARG A 38 0.24 6.50 0.03
N PHE A 39 0.37 6.80 1.32
CA PHE A 39 1.60 6.68 2.07
C PHE A 39 1.36 5.73 3.25
N PHE A 40 1.91 4.53 3.17
CA PHE A 40 1.80 3.55 4.24
C PHE A 40 3.12 3.47 5.01
N HIS A 41 3.22 4.24 6.08
CA HIS A 41 4.38 4.24 6.97
C HIS A 41 4.38 3.07 7.95
N GLY A 42 3.22 2.57 8.29
CA GLY A 42 3.05 1.45 9.19
C GLY A 42 1.59 1.29 9.57
N PHE A 43 1.14 0.06 9.57
CA PHE A 43 -0.19 -0.26 10.07
C PHE A 43 -0.13 -0.51 11.56
N ARG A 44 -1.06 0.05 12.29
CA ARG A 44 -1.26 -0.29 13.69
C ARG A 44 -1.83 -1.69 13.77
N THR A 45 -1.12 -2.65 14.38
CA THR A 45 -1.52 -4.06 14.43
C THR A 45 -1.76 -4.57 15.84
N ASP A 46 -1.64 -3.72 16.85
CA ASP A 46 -1.91 -4.09 18.23
C ASP A 46 -3.37 -4.58 18.44
N ARG A 47 -3.65 -5.07 19.64
CA ARG A 47 -4.94 -5.71 19.97
C ARG A 47 -6.16 -4.79 19.75
N ASP A 48 -5.98 -3.48 19.91
CA ASP A 48 -7.05 -2.48 19.78
C ASP A 48 -7.06 -1.81 18.38
N SER A 49 -6.27 -2.36 17.46
CA SER A 49 -6.19 -1.84 16.09
C SER A 49 -7.54 -1.93 15.37
N PRO A 50 -7.95 -0.90 14.63
CA PRO A 50 -9.13 -0.93 13.78
C PRO A 50 -9.05 -2.01 12.68
N LEU A 51 -7.85 -2.42 12.26
CA LEU A 51 -7.66 -3.54 11.32
C LEU A 51 -8.27 -4.86 11.81
N ARG A 52 -8.42 -5.02 13.14
CA ARG A 52 -8.94 -6.24 13.76
C ARG A 52 -10.45 -6.20 13.99
N LEU A 53 -11.11 -5.13 13.58
CA LEU A 53 -12.54 -4.93 13.81
C LEU A 53 -13.32 -5.02 12.49
N PRO A 54 -14.56 -5.50 12.54
CA PRO A 54 -15.50 -5.32 11.44
C PRO A 54 -15.66 -3.83 11.12
N CYS A 55 -15.87 -3.49 9.85
CA CYS A 55 -16.15 -2.14 9.41
C CYS A 55 -17.47 -2.09 8.63
N LEU A 56 -18.02 -0.90 8.39
CA LEU A 56 -19.24 -0.75 7.61
C LEU A 56 -19.07 -1.39 6.23
N ALA A 57 -20.08 -2.17 5.81
CA ALA A 57 -20.10 -2.87 4.53
C ALA A 57 -20.45 -1.92 3.38
N VAL A 58 -19.52 -1.01 3.09
CA VAL A 58 -19.60 -0.11 1.93
C VAL A 58 -18.64 -0.59 0.85
N THR A 59 -18.95 -0.30 -0.41
CA THR A 59 -17.97 -0.56 -1.49
C THR A 59 -16.71 0.24 -1.23
N ALA A 60 -15.61 -0.45 -0.99
CA ALA A 60 -14.30 0.14 -0.69
C ALA A 60 -13.31 -0.20 -1.81
N PRO A 61 -13.16 0.68 -2.82
CA PRO A 61 -12.32 0.40 -3.97
C PRO A 61 -10.83 0.43 -3.66
N MET A 62 -10.40 1.07 -2.57
CA MET A 62 -9.03 1.16 -2.12
C MET A 62 -8.94 1.17 -0.60
N LEU A 63 -7.76 0.80 -0.08
CA LEU A 63 -7.49 0.83 1.35
C LEU A 63 -7.32 2.27 1.84
N ASP A 64 -7.93 2.60 2.96
CA ASP A 64 -7.64 3.81 3.74
C ASP A 64 -6.23 3.75 4.32
N GLU A 65 -5.59 4.91 4.52
CA GLU A 65 -4.21 4.97 5.05
C GLU A 65 -4.08 4.36 6.45
N THR A 66 -5.13 4.40 7.23
CA THR A 66 -5.20 3.76 8.57
C THR A 66 -5.56 2.27 8.50
N GLY A 67 -6.05 1.81 7.35
CA GLY A 67 -6.52 0.45 7.13
C GLY A 67 -7.89 0.13 7.73
N VAL A 68 -8.61 1.12 8.30
CA VAL A 68 -9.89 0.93 8.99
C VAL A 68 -10.95 0.22 8.15
N ASN A 69 -10.89 0.33 6.82
CA ASN A 69 -11.82 -0.28 5.88
C ASN A 69 -11.32 -1.59 5.25
N MET A 70 -10.31 -2.25 5.82
CA MET A 70 -9.69 -3.43 5.22
C MET A 70 -10.68 -4.56 4.92
N ALA A 71 -11.59 -4.86 5.85
CA ALA A 71 -12.61 -5.88 5.64
C ALA A 71 -13.56 -5.52 4.48
N ALA A 72 -13.92 -4.24 4.32
CA ALA A 72 -14.73 -3.78 3.20
C ALA A 72 -13.99 -3.83 1.86
N VAL A 73 -12.66 -3.63 1.85
CA VAL A 73 -11.82 -3.84 0.65
C VAL A 73 -11.88 -5.30 0.22
N PHE A 74 -11.68 -6.24 1.15
CA PHE A 74 -11.77 -7.68 0.85
C PHE A 74 -13.18 -8.09 0.38
N ALA A 75 -14.22 -7.59 1.04
CA ALA A 75 -15.60 -7.84 0.62
C ALA A 75 -15.89 -7.28 -0.78
N THR A 76 -15.35 -6.10 -1.11
CA THR A 76 -15.49 -5.51 -2.45
C THR A 76 -14.80 -6.38 -3.51
N LEU A 77 -13.59 -6.86 -3.25
CA LEU A 77 -12.87 -7.75 -4.15
C LEU A 77 -13.64 -9.06 -4.36
N ARG A 78 -14.12 -9.68 -3.27
CA ARG A 78 -14.77 -11.00 -3.29
C ARG A 78 -16.17 -10.95 -3.93
N HIS A 79 -17.03 -10.04 -3.50
CA HIS A 79 -18.45 -10.07 -3.81
C HIS A 79 -18.90 -9.05 -4.87
N THR A 80 -18.11 -8.00 -5.11
CA THR A 80 -18.48 -6.98 -6.09
C THR A 80 -17.70 -7.12 -7.40
N ARG A 81 -16.44 -7.54 -7.31
CA ARG A 81 -15.54 -7.63 -8.46
C ARG A 81 -15.28 -9.05 -8.92
N GLU A 82 -15.40 -10.02 -8.01
CA GLU A 82 -15.08 -11.44 -8.26
C GLU A 82 -13.64 -11.62 -8.80
N ASP A 83 -12.73 -10.70 -8.41
CA ASP A 83 -11.33 -10.68 -8.86
C ASP A 83 -10.42 -10.81 -7.64
N THR A 84 -10.22 -12.06 -7.21
CA THR A 84 -9.44 -12.39 -6.01
C THR A 84 -8.20 -13.25 -6.28
N VAL A 85 -7.91 -13.55 -7.54
CA VAL A 85 -6.84 -14.52 -7.90
C VAL A 85 -5.49 -14.11 -7.29
N ASP A 86 -5.11 -12.84 -7.39
CA ASP A 86 -3.84 -12.35 -6.84
C ASP A 86 -3.87 -12.32 -5.32
N LEU A 87 -5.01 -11.97 -4.70
CA LEU A 87 -5.19 -11.95 -3.24
C LEU A 87 -5.14 -13.38 -2.68
N ASP A 88 -5.89 -14.30 -3.27
CA ASP A 88 -5.95 -15.69 -2.82
C ASP A 88 -4.57 -16.36 -2.93
N ARG A 89 -3.83 -16.09 -4.02
CA ARG A 89 -2.46 -16.57 -4.19
C ARG A 89 -1.53 -15.98 -3.13
N ALA A 90 -1.55 -14.67 -2.93
CA ALA A 90 -0.67 -14.01 -1.95
C ALA A 90 -0.91 -14.53 -0.53
N VAL A 91 -2.18 -14.77 -0.15
CA VAL A 91 -2.54 -15.34 1.15
C VAL A 91 -2.06 -16.78 1.26
N ALA A 92 -2.28 -17.61 0.24
CA ALA A 92 -1.85 -19.00 0.25
C ALA A 92 -0.32 -19.12 0.35
N ASP A 93 0.41 -18.33 -0.42
CA ASP A 93 1.88 -18.35 -0.44
C ASP A 93 2.47 -17.86 0.89
N ALA A 94 1.88 -16.81 1.48
CA ALA A 94 2.35 -16.25 2.74
C ALA A 94 2.04 -17.12 3.97
N PHE A 95 0.95 -17.89 3.93
CA PHE A 95 0.43 -18.59 5.11
C PHE A 95 0.30 -20.11 4.90
N GLY A 96 1.15 -20.68 4.04
CA GLY A 96 1.26 -22.14 3.90
C GLY A 96 -0.03 -22.81 3.39
N GLY A 97 -0.68 -22.20 2.40
CA GLY A 97 -1.92 -22.70 1.81
C GLY A 97 -3.21 -22.27 2.52
N ALA A 98 -3.13 -21.32 3.44
CA ALA A 98 -4.33 -20.72 4.04
C ALA A 98 -5.15 -19.95 3.00
N TYR A 99 -6.44 -19.78 3.27
CA TYR A 99 -7.31 -18.94 2.46
C TYR A 99 -8.06 -17.90 3.30
N LEU A 100 -8.41 -16.80 2.64
CA LEU A 100 -9.19 -15.72 3.23
C LEU A 100 -10.67 -16.04 3.05
N ASP A 101 -11.36 -16.28 4.16
CA ASP A 101 -12.81 -16.42 4.21
C ASP A 101 -13.42 -15.03 4.42
N VAL A 102 -14.22 -14.59 3.45
CA VAL A 102 -14.91 -13.30 3.47
C VAL A 102 -16.38 -13.58 3.23
N PRO A 103 -17.21 -13.64 4.28
CA PRO A 103 -18.64 -13.90 4.13
C PRO A 103 -19.33 -12.76 3.38
N GLU A 104 -20.49 -13.04 2.79
CA GLU A 104 -21.34 -12.03 2.18
C GLU A 104 -21.71 -10.96 3.23
N PRO A 105 -21.36 -9.68 2.98
CA PRO A 105 -21.49 -8.66 4.01
C PRO A 105 -22.95 -8.27 4.24
N GLY A 106 -23.34 -8.20 5.53
CA GLY A 106 -24.60 -7.57 5.96
C GLY A 106 -24.43 -6.07 6.18
N GLN A 107 -24.65 -5.61 7.42
CA GLN A 107 -24.37 -4.22 7.81
C GLN A 107 -22.86 -3.96 7.96
N PHE A 108 -22.10 -4.99 8.34
CA PHE A 108 -20.65 -4.94 8.52
C PHE A 108 -19.98 -5.94 7.60
N ALA A 109 -18.79 -5.57 7.13
CA ALA A 109 -17.85 -6.45 6.47
C ALA A 109 -16.88 -7.01 7.51
N GLU A 110 -16.56 -8.28 7.39
CA GLU A 110 -15.62 -9.02 8.22
C GLU A 110 -14.85 -10.04 7.38
N PHE A 111 -13.81 -10.60 7.93
CA PHE A 111 -13.05 -11.67 7.31
C PHE A 111 -12.42 -12.58 8.37
N SER A 112 -11.98 -13.76 7.95
CA SER A 112 -11.20 -14.68 8.77
C SER A 112 -10.16 -15.38 7.90
N LEU A 113 -9.13 -15.98 8.52
CA LEU A 113 -8.20 -16.89 7.87
C LEU A 113 -8.53 -18.33 8.26
N VAL A 114 -8.52 -19.22 7.26
CA VAL A 114 -8.64 -20.65 7.46
C VAL A 114 -7.33 -21.32 7.05
N PHE A 115 -6.69 -22.00 7.98
CA PHE A 115 -5.44 -22.71 7.75
C PHE A 115 -5.69 -24.17 7.39
N PRO A 116 -4.86 -24.78 6.53
CA PRO A 116 -5.01 -26.20 6.15
C PRO A 116 -5.04 -27.16 7.34
N ASP A 117 -4.26 -26.88 8.39
CA ASP A 117 -4.20 -27.67 9.60
C ASP A 117 -5.48 -27.59 10.45
N PHE A 118 -6.30 -26.56 10.22
CA PHE A 118 -7.55 -26.31 10.94
C PHE A 118 -8.69 -25.96 9.98
N PRO A 119 -9.07 -26.88 9.06
CA PRO A 119 -9.97 -26.55 7.95
C PRO A 119 -11.40 -26.19 8.39
N ASN A 120 -11.79 -26.58 9.60
CA ASN A 120 -13.13 -26.29 10.15
C ASN A 120 -13.12 -25.17 11.19
N ARG A 121 -12.00 -24.45 11.34
CA ARG A 121 -11.85 -23.37 12.30
C ARG A 121 -11.36 -22.10 11.61
N PRO A 122 -12.25 -21.13 11.33
CA PRO A 122 -11.83 -19.80 10.91
C PRO A 122 -11.19 -19.05 12.08
N PHE A 123 -10.08 -18.37 11.82
CA PHE A 123 -9.39 -17.51 12.77
C PHE A 123 -9.76 -16.07 12.48
N SER A 124 -10.40 -15.43 13.44
CA SER A 124 -10.77 -14.01 13.35
C SER A 124 -9.54 -13.10 13.37
N PRO A 125 -9.62 -11.87 12.88
CA PRO A 125 -8.50 -10.92 12.92
C PRO A 125 -7.91 -10.70 14.31
N ARG A 126 -8.70 -10.89 15.36
CA ARG A 126 -8.25 -10.77 16.76
C ARG A 126 -7.32 -11.88 17.20
N GLU A 127 -7.37 -13.04 16.53
CA GLU A 127 -6.54 -14.22 16.82
C GLU A 127 -5.25 -14.25 15.98
N LEU A 128 -5.16 -13.41 14.94
CA LEU A 128 -4.01 -13.35 14.05
C LEU A 128 -2.84 -12.60 14.71
N SER A 129 -1.62 -13.00 14.37
CA SER A 129 -0.41 -12.28 14.79
C SER A 129 -0.31 -10.89 14.13
N ASP A 130 0.53 -10.03 14.68
CA ASP A 130 0.77 -8.69 14.11
C ASP A 130 1.35 -8.77 12.70
N GLY A 131 2.26 -9.74 12.44
CA GLY A 131 2.82 -9.97 11.12
C GLY A 131 1.76 -10.41 10.10
N GLN A 132 0.84 -11.30 10.48
CA GLN A 132 -0.26 -11.71 9.62
C GLN A 132 -1.20 -10.54 9.31
N MET A 133 -1.56 -9.75 10.32
CA MET A 133 -2.40 -8.56 10.13
C MET A 133 -1.72 -7.52 9.22
N ARG A 134 -0.42 -7.29 9.41
CA ARG A 134 0.36 -6.38 8.56
C ARG A 134 0.43 -6.88 7.12
N PHE A 135 0.67 -8.16 6.91
CA PHE A 135 0.67 -8.74 5.57
C PHE A 135 -0.68 -8.56 4.87
N LEU A 136 -1.79 -8.83 5.56
CA LEU A 136 -3.14 -8.64 5.03
C LEU A 136 -3.44 -7.17 4.71
N ALA A 137 -2.97 -6.23 5.54
CA ALA A 137 -3.11 -4.80 5.26
C ALA A 137 -2.32 -4.38 4.01
N LEU A 138 -1.09 -4.90 3.83
CA LEU A 138 -0.30 -4.70 2.62
C LEU A 138 -0.97 -5.32 1.39
N ALA A 139 -1.57 -6.50 1.53
CA ALA A 139 -2.34 -7.13 0.46
C ALA A 139 -3.55 -6.27 0.06
N ALA A 140 -4.30 -5.75 1.03
CA ALA A 140 -5.41 -4.84 0.77
C ALA A 140 -4.94 -3.53 0.11
N ALA A 141 -3.77 -2.99 0.49
CA ALA A 141 -3.20 -1.78 -0.10
C ALA A 141 -2.78 -1.96 -1.56
N LEU A 142 -2.11 -3.09 -1.85
CA LEU A 142 -1.48 -3.36 -3.16
C LEU A 142 -2.44 -4.01 -4.17
N LEU A 143 -3.42 -4.79 -3.68
CA LEU A 143 -4.33 -5.59 -4.53
C LEU A 143 -5.76 -5.06 -4.55
N SER A 144 -6.03 -3.90 -3.94
CA SER A 144 -7.36 -3.29 -3.99
C SER A 144 -7.81 -3.01 -5.42
N TYR A 145 -9.12 -3.02 -5.64
CA TYR A 145 -9.77 -2.91 -6.96
C TYR A 145 -9.36 -1.64 -7.73
N ARG A 146 -9.30 -0.50 -7.06
CA ARG A 146 -8.83 0.75 -7.65
C ARG A 146 -7.50 1.12 -7.00
N ARG A 147 -6.42 0.76 -7.67
CA ARG A 147 -5.09 1.07 -7.16
C ARG A 147 -4.80 2.58 -7.25
N PRO A 148 -4.24 3.20 -6.20
CA PRO A 148 -3.73 4.57 -6.26
C PRO A 148 -2.68 4.68 -7.36
N ARG A 149 -2.55 5.84 -7.99
CA ARG A 149 -1.49 6.07 -9.01
C ARG A 149 -0.08 6.04 -8.42
N PHE A 150 0.02 6.36 -7.12
CA PHE A 150 1.28 6.34 -6.39
C PHE A 150 1.06 5.72 -5.00
N ILE A 151 1.92 4.78 -4.65
CA ILE A 151 1.93 4.10 -3.35
C ILE A 151 3.35 4.17 -2.79
N ALA A 152 3.52 4.78 -1.63
CA ALA A 152 4.76 4.76 -0.87
C ALA A 152 4.65 3.78 0.30
N LEU A 153 5.59 2.85 0.39
CA LEU A 153 5.71 1.87 1.46
C LEU A 153 7.00 2.14 2.23
N ASN A 154 6.89 2.38 3.53
CA ASN A 154 8.04 2.52 4.40
C ASN A 154 8.21 1.27 5.26
N GLU A 155 9.34 0.59 5.10
CA GLU A 155 9.69 -0.65 5.81
C GLU A 155 8.52 -1.67 5.82
N PRO A 156 7.99 -2.05 4.65
CA PRO A 156 6.82 -2.91 4.60
C PRO A 156 7.09 -4.30 5.19
N GLU A 157 8.35 -4.72 5.24
CA GLU A 157 8.80 -5.99 5.81
C GLU A 157 8.77 -6.03 7.35
N THR A 158 8.65 -4.90 8.02
CA THR A 158 8.69 -4.85 9.49
C THR A 158 7.63 -5.78 10.09
N SER A 159 8.01 -6.61 11.05
CA SER A 159 7.16 -7.63 11.70
C SER A 159 6.71 -8.79 10.80
N LEU A 160 7.08 -8.84 9.53
CA LEU A 160 6.79 -9.98 8.66
C LEU A 160 7.81 -11.11 8.89
N HIS A 161 7.31 -12.36 8.83
CA HIS A 161 8.20 -13.50 8.75
C HIS A 161 8.95 -13.47 7.40
N PRO A 162 10.26 -13.81 7.36
CA PRO A 162 11.03 -13.81 6.12
C PRO A 162 10.41 -14.60 4.96
N ASP A 163 9.64 -15.64 5.25
CA ASP A 163 8.98 -16.46 4.23
C ASP A 163 7.78 -15.77 3.56
N MET A 164 7.29 -14.66 4.13
CA MET A 164 6.25 -13.84 3.52
C MET A 164 6.80 -12.83 2.49
N LEU A 165 8.12 -12.58 2.48
CA LEU A 165 8.73 -11.57 1.61
C LEU A 165 8.60 -11.88 0.12
N PRO A 166 8.72 -13.14 -0.34
CA PRO A 166 8.45 -13.48 -1.74
C PRO A 166 7.02 -13.10 -2.18
N ALA A 167 6.00 -13.47 -1.37
CA ALA A 167 4.62 -13.13 -1.65
C ALA A 167 4.37 -11.62 -1.64
N LEU A 168 5.01 -10.87 -0.72
CA LEU A 168 4.98 -9.40 -0.72
C LEU A 168 5.58 -8.84 -2.01
N ALA A 169 6.70 -9.35 -2.47
CA ALA A 169 7.34 -8.91 -3.70
C ALA A 169 6.48 -9.22 -4.95
N ASP A 170 5.74 -10.35 -4.96
CA ASP A 170 4.79 -10.66 -6.03
C ASP A 170 3.63 -9.67 -6.06
N MET A 171 3.09 -9.29 -4.90
CA MET A 171 2.06 -8.24 -4.80
C MET A 171 2.58 -6.88 -5.28
N VAL A 172 3.82 -6.51 -4.93
CA VAL A 172 4.46 -5.28 -5.43
C VAL A 172 4.59 -5.32 -6.94
N ALA A 173 5.05 -6.44 -7.52
CA ALA A 173 5.18 -6.60 -8.96
C ALA A 173 3.82 -6.52 -9.68
N SER A 174 2.77 -7.11 -9.12
CA SER A 174 1.40 -6.98 -9.66
C SER A 174 0.92 -5.53 -9.61
N ALA A 175 1.07 -4.85 -8.46
CA ALA A 175 0.63 -3.47 -8.29
C ALA A 175 1.42 -2.49 -9.17
N SER A 176 2.70 -2.74 -9.43
CA SER A 176 3.58 -1.87 -10.23
C SER A 176 3.18 -1.76 -11.70
N ARG A 177 2.30 -2.63 -12.19
CA ARG A 177 1.76 -2.56 -13.55
C ARG A 177 0.79 -1.39 -13.76
N GLU A 178 0.16 -0.92 -12.67
CA GLU A 178 -0.87 0.12 -12.72
C GLU A 178 -0.55 1.32 -11.82
N SER A 179 0.39 1.15 -10.88
CA SER A 179 0.78 2.15 -9.89
C SER A 179 2.28 2.37 -9.87
N GLN A 180 2.71 3.60 -9.64
CA GLN A 180 4.09 3.85 -9.27
C GLN A 180 4.29 3.47 -7.80
N ILE A 181 5.20 2.52 -7.53
CA ILE A 181 5.48 2.06 -6.18
C ILE A 181 6.83 2.62 -5.73
N TRP A 182 6.85 3.25 -4.57
CA TRP A 182 8.06 3.69 -3.91
C TRP A 182 8.25 2.91 -2.62
N ILE A 183 9.34 2.17 -2.51
CA ILE A 183 9.63 1.35 -1.32
C ILE A 183 10.92 1.86 -0.68
N VAL A 184 10.86 2.11 0.62
CA VAL A 184 12.02 2.28 1.48
C VAL A 184 12.12 1.04 2.35
N THR A 185 13.28 0.36 2.32
CA THR A 185 13.47 -0.88 3.06
C THR A 185 14.91 -0.98 3.60
N HIS A 186 15.05 -1.62 4.75
CA HIS A 186 16.35 -2.07 5.29
C HIS A 186 16.61 -3.55 5.02
N SER A 187 15.66 -4.28 4.43
CA SER A 187 15.79 -5.70 4.11
C SER A 187 16.44 -5.90 2.76
N GLU A 188 17.69 -6.37 2.76
CA GLU A 188 18.37 -6.78 1.53
C GLU A 188 17.61 -7.91 0.82
N ARG A 189 16.96 -8.81 1.59
CA ARG A 189 16.14 -9.89 1.04
C ARG A 189 14.93 -9.34 0.29
N LEU A 190 14.16 -8.41 0.88
CA LEU A 190 13.03 -7.80 0.19
C LEU A 190 13.49 -7.04 -1.07
N ALA A 191 14.57 -6.26 -0.96
CA ALA A 191 15.13 -5.53 -2.09
C ALA A 191 15.50 -6.46 -3.25
N GLU A 192 16.10 -7.62 -2.95
CA GLU A 192 16.47 -8.64 -3.94
C GLU A 192 15.23 -9.31 -4.55
N GLU A 193 14.23 -9.69 -3.73
CA GLU A 193 12.99 -10.29 -4.21
C GLU A 193 12.23 -9.35 -5.18
N VAL A 194 12.16 -8.05 -4.84
CA VAL A 194 11.54 -7.03 -5.71
C VAL A 194 12.37 -6.80 -6.97
N ARG A 195 13.73 -6.77 -6.85
CA ARG A 195 14.63 -6.63 -7.99
C ARG A 195 14.40 -7.74 -9.03
N GLN A 196 14.30 -8.98 -8.58
CA GLN A 196 14.13 -10.14 -9.47
C GLN A 196 12.79 -10.10 -10.21
N ARG A 197 11.71 -9.66 -9.57
CA ARG A 197 10.37 -9.64 -10.15
C ARG A 197 10.10 -8.42 -11.03
N CYS A 198 10.63 -7.27 -10.64
CA CYS A 198 10.38 -6.01 -11.33
C CYS A 198 11.48 -5.60 -12.30
N GLY A 199 12.63 -6.29 -12.30
CA GLY A 199 13.77 -5.95 -13.17
C GLY A 199 14.45 -4.61 -12.83
N ILE A 200 14.21 -4.07 -11.65
CA ILE A 200 14.73 -2.77 -11.19
C ILE A 200 16.02 -2.93 -10.39
N ARG A 201 16.81 -1.86 -10.32
CA ARG A 201 17.95 -1.80 -9.41
C ARG A 201 17.57 -1.01 -8.16
N PRO A 202 17.60 -1.62 -6.95
CA PRO A 202 17.46 -0.88 -5.70
C PRO A 202 18.53 0.20 -5.58
N ARG A 203 18.14 1.39 -5.15
CA ARG A 203 19.06 2.50 -4.93
C ARG A 203 19.53 2.46 -3.47
N ARG A 204 20.85 2.39 -3.28
CA ARG A 204 21.44 2.37 -1.94
C ARG A 204 21.56 3.79 -1.41
N VAL A 205 21.05 4.00 -0.20
CA VAL A 205 21.24 5.24 0.53
C VAL A 205 22.53 5.11 1.35
N ILE A 206 23.46 6.04 1.18
CA ILE A 206 24.76 6.06 1.86
C ILE A 206 24.93 7.36 2.63
N ARG A 207 25.79 7.33 3.65
CA ARG A 207 26.23 8.54 4.36
C ARG A 207 27.65 8.88 3.90
N LYS A 208 27.82 10.09 3.36
CA LYS A 208 29.12 10.61 2.92
C LYS A 208 29.23 12.08 3.35
N ASP A 209 30.35 12.46 3.95
CA ASP A 209 30.64 13.83 4.38
C ASP A 209 29.53 14.43 5.26
N SER A 210 29.01 13.65 6.21
CA SER A 210 27.91 14.01 7.12
C SER A 210 26.57 14.28 6.47
N ALA A 211 26.42 14.03 5.17
CA ALA A 211 25.16 14.13 4.41
C ALA A 211 24.68 12.76 3.94
N THR A 212 23.37 12.67 3.66
CA THR A 212 22.74 11.49 3.10
C THR A 212 22.72 11.60 1.57
N TRP A 213 23.19 10.55 0.89
CA TRP A 213 23.27 10.47 -0.57
C TRP A 213 22.63 9.19 -1.08
N ILE A 214 22.16 9.25 -2.32
CA ILE A 214 21.84 8.04 -3.09
C ILE A 214 23.08 7.66 -3.89
N ASP A 215 23.56 6.43 -3.69
CA ASP A 215 24.76 5.93 -4.36
C ASP A 215 24.60 6.00 -5.90
N GLY A 216 25.61 6.56 -6.58
CA GLY A 216 25.60 6.78 -8.02
C GLY A 216 24.71 7.93 -8.50
N MET A 217 24.15 8.77 -7.62
CA MET A 217 23.35 9.94 -7.99
C MET A 217 24.22 11.22 -7.99
N ARG A 218 24.19 11.96 -9.09
CA ARG A 218 24.87 13.27 -9.20
C ARG A 218 24.01 14.37 -8.54
N LEU A 219 24.63 15.49 -8.20
CA LEU A 219 23.93 16.69 -7.67
C LEU A 219 22.82 17.23 -8.60
N THR A 220 22.91 16.91 -9.89
CA THR A 220 21.87 17.24 -10.90
C THR A 220 20.65 16.34 -10.85
N GLY A 221 20.65 15.31 -9.98
CA GLY A 221 19.58 14.31 -9.90
C GLY A 221 19.69 13.19 -10.95
N LEU A 222 20.68 13.22 -11.84
CA LEU A 222 20.94 12.17 -12.82
C LEU A 222 21.74 11.04 -12.19
N MET A 223 21.50 9.79 -12.64
CA MET A 223 22.29 8.65 -12.23
C MET A 223 23.55 8.48 -13.09
N ASP A 224 24.61 7.92 -12.51
CA ASP A 224 25.80 7.56 -13.27
C ASP A 224 25.42 6.48 -14.29
N GLY A 225 25.52 6.82 -15.59
CA GLY A 225 25.14 5.94 -16.70
C GLY A 225 23.84 6.31 -17.43
N ASP A 226 23.13 7.33 -16.98
CA ASP A 226 22.01 7.93 -17.71
C ASP A 226 22.58 9.06 -18.63
N GLU A 227 23.27 8.71 -19.72
CA GLU A 227 23.65 9.61 -20.83
C GLU A 227 22.83 9.30 -22.08
#